data_3da9a5deb9e34d8e9a9488d97bed0001
#
_entry.id   3da9a5deb9e34d8e9a9488d97bed0001
#
_cell.length_a   1.000
_cell.length_b   1.000
_cell.length_c   1.000
_cell.angle_alpha   90.00
_cell.angle_beta   90.00
_cell.angle_gamma   90.00
#
_symmetry.space_group_name_H-M   'P 1'
#
loop_
_entity.id
_entity.type
_entity.pdbx_description
1 polymer ?
#
loop_
_entity_poly.entity_id
_entity_poly.type
_entity_poly.pdbx_seq_one_letter_code
_entity_poly.pdbx_strand_id
1 'polypeptide(L)'
;MRFEVWAPEADRMTLHCAGATHALERDPERAGWWAGEADARDGTRYGFAVDDGPVLPDPRSRRQPDGPDGLSAVVDQARYAWRTEWAGRPLPGAVLYELHVGTYTPEGTLDAAAGRLEHLAELGVTHVELMPLCPFPGRHGWGYEGVSLWAVHEPYGGPEALKRFVDRAHELGLGVVLDVVHNHLGPSGNHLPAFGPYFTDTHQTPWGSAVNLDAPGSDEVRAYLVDSALAWLRDFRLDGLRLDAVHALRDTRAMHFLEELSTAVDALADDLGRPLFLIAESDLNDPRLVTARAEGGLGLHAQWNDDFHHALHTALTGEGQAYYADFARSPFAALAKTLTSGFFHDGTYSSFRGRRHGRPLERTRVSAHRLLGYSQTHDQIGNRAQGDRLSASLSPGLLACAAALTLTGPFTPMLFMGEEWAAGTPWQFFTDHTDPELAQAVRRGRRREFAAHGWAEEDVPDPQDPATRDRSCLDWSEPEKALHARVLAWYRDLIALRRHQPDLADPDLAAVKVAYDDQARWLALRRGDVRVAVNLGKEAAAIPLGLRHARVLAAWEPVEAPDANGVLSVPGESCVVLTQA
;
A
#
# COMPACT_ATOMS: atom_id res chain seq x y z
N MET A 1 -33.44 16.54 5.01
CA MET A 1 -32.09 15.97 5.35
C MET A 1 -31.31 17.06 6.06
N ARG A 2 -30.60 16.72 7.14
CA ARG A 2 -29.69 17.64 7.85
C ARG A 2 -28.34 17.67 7.14
N PHE A 3 -27.79 18.87 6.98
CA PHE A 3 -26.44 19.16 6.45
C PHE A 3 -25.65 19.87 7.53
N GLU A 4 -24.39 19.53 7.67
CA GLU A 4 -23.50 20.07 8.67
C GLU A 4 -22.12 20.33 8.07
N VAL A 5 -21.46 21.40 8.52
CA VAL A 5 -20.10 21.74 8.10
C VAL A 5 -19.36 22.45 9.23
N TRP A 6 -18.07 22.14 9.40
CA TRP A 6 -17.20 22.83 10.33
C TRP A 6 -16.50 24.00 9.61
N ALA A 7 -16.76 25.20 10.09
CA ALA A 7 -16.16 26.45 9.61
C ALA A 7 -16.08 27.46 10.77
N PRO A 8 -15.06 27.33 11.64
CA PRO A 8 -15.01 28.05 12.91
C PRO A 8 -14.85 29.56 12.75
N GLU A 9 -14.20 30.00 11.68
CA GLU A 9 -13.90 31.42 11.40
C GLU A 9 -14.97 32.12 10.57
N ALA A 10 -15.98 31.38 10.05
CA ALA A 10 -17.03 31.94 9.23
C ALA A 10 -17.97 32.83 10.07
N ASP A 11 -18.36 33.97 9.53
CA ASP A 11 -19.43 34.81 10.09
C ASP A 11 -20.80 34.31 9.68
N ARG A 12 -20.90 33.71 8.48
CA ARG A 12 -22.12 33.16 7.88
C ARG A 12 -21.81 31.93 7.06
N MET A 13 -22.69 30.94 7.14
CA MET A 13 -22.65 29.76 6.29
C MET A 13 -23.95 29.59 5.51
N THR A 14 -23.81 29.26 4.25
CA THR A 14 -24.94 29.07 3.34
C THR A 14 -24.84 27.70 2.65
N LEU A 15 -25.92 26.93 2.69
CA LEU A 15 -26.07 25.69 1.94
C LEU A 15 -26.77 25.99 0.60
N HIS A 16 -26.15 25.58 -0.50
CA HIS A 16 -26.75 25.51 -1.81
C HIS A 16 -27.15 24.05 -2.09
N CYS A 17 -28.44 23.78 -2.21
CA CYS A 17 -28.95 22.43 -2.37
C CYS A 17 -30.11 22.39 -3.37
N ALA A 18 -30.06 21.54 -4.38
CA ALA A 18 -31.10 21.39 -5.40
C ALA A 18 -31.53 22.71 -6.08
N GLY A 19 -30.59 23.66 -6.23
CA GLY A 19 -30.89 24.99 -6.83
C GLY A 19 -31.48 26.03 -5.86
N ALA A 20 -31.73 25.67 -4.62
CA ALA A 20 -32.17 26.58 -3.54
C ALA A 20 -30.99 26.92 -2.61
N THR A 21 -31.18 28.04 -1.90
CA THR A 21 -30.18 28.55 -0.93
C THR A 21 -30.79 28.55 0.46
N HIS A 22 -30.07 28.02 1.44
CA HIS A 22 -30.51 27.88 2.82
C HIS A 22 -29.44 28.47 3.75
N ALA A 23 -29.84 29.37 4.64
CA ALA A 23 -28.91 29.83 5.71
C ALA A 23 -28.71 28.69 6.71
N LEU A 24 -27.49 28.48 7.15
CA LEU A 24 -27.17 27.56 8.23
C LEU A 24 -27.07 28.30 9.56
N GLU A 25 -27.39 27.63 10.65
CA GLU A 25 -27.28 28.13 12.00
C GLU A 25 -26.04 27.54 12.69
N ARG A 26 -25.42 28.30 13.59
CA ARG A 26 -24.34 27.79 14.42
C ARG A 26 -24.87 26.71 15.36
N ASP A 27 -24.17 25.58 15.43
CA ASP A 27 -24.49 24.54 16.41
C ASP A 27 -24.11 25.04 17.82
N PRO A 28 -25.04 25.12 18.77
CA PRO A 28 -24.75 25.66 20.10
C PRO A 28 -23.89 24.73 20.96
N GLU A 29 -23.82 23.44 20.63
CA GLU A 29 -23.09 22.44 21.40
C GLU A 29 -21.70 22.16 20.83
N ARG A 30 -21.50 22.41 19.52
CA ARG A 30 -20.24 22.13 18.82
C ARG A 30 -19.64 23.42 18.24
N ALA A 31 -18.56 23.86 18.84
CA ALA A 31 -17.89 25.09 18.44
C ALA A 31 -17.41 25.06 16.98
N GLY A 32 -17.79 26.10 16.22
CA GLY A 32 -17.41 26.22 14.80
C GLY A 32 -18.24 25.38 13.83
N TRP A 33 -19.17 24.57 14.31
CA TRP A 33 -20.10 23.81 13.45
C TRP A 33 -21.31 24.64 13.06
N TRP A 34 -21.78 24.38 11.84
CA TRP A 34 -22.97 24.97 11.26
C TRP A 34 -23.88 23.86 10.75
N ALA A 35 -25.18 24.02 10.95
CA ALA A 35 -26.16 23.02 10.55
C ALA A 35 -27.42 23.67 9.96
N GLY A 36 -28.11 22.92 9.11
CA GLY A 36 -29.40 23.29 8.55
C GLY A 36 -30.07 22.14 7.83
N GLU A 37 -31.30 22.33 7.41
CA GLU A 37 -32.09 21.32 6.72
C GLU A 37 -32.46 21.76 5.32
N ALA A 38 -32.44 20.81 4.37
CA ALA A 38 -32.96 20.97 3.02
C ALA A 38 -33.65 19.69 2.56
N ASP A 39 -34.58 19.83 1.60
CA ASP A 39 -35.16 18.67 0.93
C ASP A 39 -34.16 18.10 -0.07
N ALA A 40 -33.62 16.91 0.26
CA ALA A 40 -32.59 16.25 -0.52
C ALA A 40 -32.78 14.74 -0.50
N ARG A 41 -32.39 14.10 -1.59
CA ARG A 41 -32.39 12.65 -1.78
C ARG A 41 -31.07 12.20 -2.40
N ASP A 42 -30.87 10.92 -2.48
CA ASP A 42 -29.70 10.34 -3.16
C ASP A 42 -29.47 10.98 -4.54
N GLY A 43 -28.21 11.38 -4.79
CA GLY A 43 -27.79 12.09 -6.00
C GLY A 43 -28.07 13.60 -6.02
N THR A 44 -28.76 14.17 -5.02
CA THR A 44 -28.98 15.62 -4.93
C THR A 44 -27.66 16.37 -4.82
N ARG A 45 -27.46 17.37 -5.70
CA ARG A 45 -26.25 18.22 -5.70
C ARG A 45 -26.34 19.27 -4.62
N TYR A 46 -25.22 19.48 -3.89
CA TYR A 46 -25.11 20.48 -2.85
C TYR A 46 -23.67 20.99 -2.68
N GLY A 47 -23.56 22.10 -2.01
CA GLY A 47 -22.27 22.69 -1.61
C GLY A 47 -22.50 23.80 -0.60
N PHE A 48 -21.42 24.31 -0.03
CA PHE A 48 -21.44 25.34 0.99
C PHE A 48 -20.74 26.62 0.50
N ALA A 49 -21.26 27.76 0.89
CA ALA A 49 -20.58 29.04 0.73
C ALA A 49 -20.23 29.58 2.10
N VAL A 50 -18.96 29.93 2.28
CA VAL A 50 -18.41 30.59 3.47
C VAL A 50 -18.52 32.08 3.23
N ASP A 51 -19.23 32.80 4.10
CA ASP A 51 -19.50 34.24 4.00
C ASP A 51 -20.08 34.64 2.62
N ASP A 52 -19.40 35.52 1.88
CA ASP A 52 -19.75 35.94 0.53
C ASP A 52 -18.89 35.25 -0.55
N GLY A 53 -18.24 34.12 -0.19
CA GLY A 53 -17.39 33.35 -1.07
C GLY A 53 -18.14 32.50 -2.08
N PRO A 54 -17.43 31.80 -2.96
CA PRO A 54 -18.03 30.88 -3.93
C PRO A 54 -18.64 29.66 -3.23
N VAL A 55 -19.52 28.96 -3.96
CA VAL A 55 -20.03 27.68 -3.51
C VAL A 55 -18.96 26.61 -3.70
N LEU A 56 -18.57 25.96 -2.62
CA LEU A 56 -17.52 24.95 -2.57
C LEU A 56 -18.11 23.58 -2.23
N PRO A 57 -17.44 22.47 -2.62
CA PRO A 57 -17.83 21.15 -2.18
C PRO A 57 -17.74 21.00 -0.66
N ASP A 58 -18.54 20.09 -0.12
CA ASP A 58 -18.48 19.71 1.28
C ASP A 58 -17.12 19.03 1.62
N PRO A 59 -16.40 19.48 2.65
CA PRO A 59 -15.21 18.77 3.15
C PRO A 59 -15.42 17.28 3.40
N ARG A 60 -16.62 16.86 3.84
CA ARG A 60 -17.00 15.48 4.13
C ARG A 60 -17.82 14.84 3.01
N SER A 61 -17.69 15.35 1.77
CA SER A 61 -18.41 14.84 0.61
C SER A 61 -18.23 13.35 0.40
N ARG A 62 -19.33 12.62 0.25
CA ARG A 62 -19.31 11.17 -0.03
C ARG A 62 -19.26 10.85 -1.52
N ARG A 63 -19.47 11.84 -2.38
CA ARG A 63 -19.42 11.72 -3.84
C ARG A 63 -19.12 13.05 -4.50
N GLN A 64 -18.17 13.06 -5.43
CA GLN A 64 -17.77 14.19 -6.25
C GLN A 64 -17.96 13.86 -7.74
N PRO A 65 -19.20 13.91 -8.26
CA PRO A 65 -19.51 13.39 -9.59
C PRO A 65 -18.91 14.21 -10.72
N ASP A 66 -18.60 15.49 -10.48
CA ASP A 66 -18.02 16.41 -11.46
C ASP A 66 -16.56 16.75 -11.13
N GLY A 67 -15.89 15.87 -10.36
CA GLY A 67 -14.52 16.06 -9.91
C GLY A 67 -14.39 16.92 -8.66
N PRO A 68 -13.15 17.19 -8.20
CA PRO A 68 -12.86 17.84 -6.91
C PRO A 68 -13.44 19.25 -6.76
N ASP A 69 -13.56 19.99 -7.86
CA ASP A 69 -14.06 21.37 -7.88
C ASP A 69 -15.60 21.46 -8.07
N GLY A 70 -16.23 20.31 -8.33
CA GLY A 70 -17.67 20.24 -8.55
C GLY A 70 -18.47 20.20 -7.25
N LEU A 71 -19.80 20.38 -7.37
CA LEU A 71 -20.70 20.21 -6.23
C LEU A 71 -20.69 18.76 -5.73
N SER A 72 -20.75 18.62 -4.40
CA SER A 72 -20.97 17.35 -3.74
C SER A 72 -22.31 16.73 -4.09
N ALA A 73 -22.44 15.41 -4.01
CA ALA A 73 -23.72 14.74 -4.14
C ALA A 73 -24.05 13.93 -2.88
N VAL A 74 -25.30 13.97 -2.48
CA VAL A 74 -25.83 13.14 -1.40
C VAL A 74 -25.71 11.67 -1.77
N VAL A 75 -25.25 10.86 -0.84
CA VAL A 75 -25.18 9.39 -0.96
C VAL A 75 -25.99 8.75 0.16
N ASP A 76 -27.02 8.00 -0.21
CA ASP A 76 -27.73 7.14 0.74
C ASP A 76 -26.98 5.81 0.90
N GLN A 77 -26.21 5.71 1.99
CA GLN A 77 -25.40 4.53 2.27
C GLN A 77 -26.24 3.26 2.46
N ALA A 78 -27.51 3.38 2.89
CA ALA A 78 -28.41 2.25 3.13
C ALA A 78 -29.02 1.68 1.85
N ARG A 79 -28.92 2.41 0.73
CA ARG A 79 -29.51 1.98 -0.55
C ARG A 79 -28.85 0.74 -1.15
N TYR A 80 -27.57 0.53 -0.88
CA TYR A 80 -26.86 -0.64 -1.39
C TYR A 80 -27.20 -1.88 -0.58
N ALA A 81 -27.81 -2.87 -1.24
CA ALA A 81 -28.11 -4.16 -0.64
C ALA A 81 -26.91 -5.10 -0.80
N TRP A 82 -26.15 -5.28 0.27
CA TRP A 82 -25.05 -6.24 0.30
C TRP A 82 -25.57 -7.67 0.10
N ARG A 83 -24.93 -8.44 -0.76
CA ARG A 83 -25.32 -9.82 -1.09
C ARG A 83 -24.59 -10.84 -0.23
N THR A 84 -23.39 -10.48 0.22
CA THR A 84 -22.51 -11.37 0.98
C THR A 84 -22.50 -11.00 2.46
N GLU A 85 -22.76 -11.98 3.32
CA GLU A 85 -22.44 -11.86 4.74
C GLU A 85 -20.93 -11.99 4.91
N TRP A 86 -20.32 -11.06 5.64
CA TRP A 86 -18.88 -11.00 5.79
C TRP A 86 -18.48 -10.83 7.25
N ALA A 87 -17.71 -11.82 7.75
CA ALA A 87 -17.22 -11.83 9.13
C ALA A 87 -15.83 -11.16 9.28
N GLY A 88 -15.32 -10.53 8.22
CA GLY A 88 -13.96 -9.99 8.17
C GLY A 88 -12.90 -11.06 7.92
N ARG A 89 -11.71 -10.62 7.54
CA ARG A 89 -10.54 -11.47 7.36
C ARG A 89 -9.34 -10.86 8.08
N PRO A 90 -8.73 -11.56 9.08
CA PRO A 90 -7.63 -10.99 9.85
C PRO A 90 -6.33 -10.93 9.03
N LEU A 91 -5.45 -9.97 9.37
CA LEU A 91 -4.14 -9.81 8.76
C LEU A 91 -3.17 -10.99 9.01
N PRO A 92 -3.10 -11.62 10.19
CA PRO A 92 -2.27 -12.80 10.39
C PRO A 92 -2.60 -13.92 9.40
N GLY A 93 -1.57 -14.43 8.69
CA GLY A 93 -1.72 -15.41 7.64
C GLY A 93 -2.09 -14.84 6.27
N ALA A 94 -2.12 -13.52 6.12
CA ALA A 94 -2.43 -12.86 4.87
C ALA A 94 -1.36 -13.07 3.79
N VAL A 95 -1.82 -13.01 2.55
CA VAL A 95 -1.06 -12.73 1.33
C VAL A 95 -1.78 -11.57 0.66
N LEU A 96 -1.15 -10.39 0.64
CA LEU A 96 -1.74 -9.18 0.06
C LEU A 96 -1.40 -9.08 -1.43
N TYR A 97 -2.26 -8.39 -2.16
CA TYR A 97 -2.06 -8.09 -3.57
C TYR A 97 -2.43 -6.62 -3.82
N GLU A 98 -1.43 -5.80 -4.06
CA GLU A 98 -1.58 -4.37 -4.35
C GLU A 98 -1.96 -4.18 -5.82
N LEU A 99 -2.99 -3.38 -6.09
CA LEU A 99 -3.40 -3.04 -7.44
C LEU A 99 -3.85 -1.58 -7.59
N HIS A 100 -3.62 -1.05 -8.78
CA HIS A 100 -4.09 0.26 -9.21
C HIS A 100 -5.32 0.11 -10.12
N VAL A 101 -6.49 0.58 -9.68
CA VAL A 101 -7.75 0.43 -10.41
C VAL A 101 -7.67 0.95 -11.84
N GLY A 102 -7.04 2.12 -12.03
CA GLY A 102 -6.95 2.80 -13.31
C GLY A 102 -6.12 2.09 -14.40
N THR A 103 -5.31 1.06 -14.04
CA THR A 103 -4.44 0.33 -14.98
C THR A 103 -4.45 -1.18 -14.80
N TYR A 104 -5.24 -1.69 -13.84
CA TYR A 104 -5.40 -3.13 -13.65
C TYR A 104 -6.10 -3.79 -14.85
N THR A 105 -7.03 -3.07 -15.46
CA THR A 105 -7.69 -3.44 -16.72
C THR A 105 -7.67 -2.25 -17.70
N PRO A 106 -7.85 -2.50 -19.01
CA PRO A 106 -7.90 -1.41 -19.99
C PRO A 106 -9.00 -0.36 -19.70
N GLU A 107 -10.14 -0.80 -19.15
CA GLU A 107 -11.27 0.06 -18.81
C GLU A 107 -10.95 0.99 -17.64
N GLY A 108 -10.05 0.59 -16.73
CA GLY A 108 -9.61 1.37 -15.59
C GLY A 108 -10.72 1.69 -14.60
N THR A 109 -11.63 0.74 -14.35
CA THR A 109 -12.78 0.90 -13.44
C THR A 109 -12.85 -0.21 -12.40
N LEU A 110 -13.51 0.08 -11.28
CA LEU A 110 -13.75 -0.90 -10.21
C LEU A 110 -14.58 -2.10 -10.68
N ASP A 111 -15.56 -1.88 -11.55
CA ASP A 111 -16.38 -2.98 -12.09
C ASP A 111 -15.55 -3.90 -13.00
N ALA A 112 -14.67 -3.36 -13.83
CA ALA A 112 -13.77 -4.15 -14.66
C ALA A 112 -12.73 -4.91 -13.80
N ALA A 113 -12.18 -4.26 -12.79
CA ALA A 113 -11.28 -4.90 -11.83
C ALA A 113 -11.97 -6.03 -11.05
N ALA A 114 -13.25 -5.85 -10.65
CA ALA A 114 -14.05 -6.89 -10.01
C ALA A 114 -14.18 -8.16 -10.88
N GLY A 115 -14.21 -8.00 -12.20
CA GLY A 115 -14.23 -9.11 -13.15
C GLY A 115 -12.94 -9.95 -13.18
N ARG A 116 -11.87 -9.50 -12.53
CA ARG A 116 -10.56 -10.20 -12.43
C ARG A 116 -10.27 -10.76 -11.04
N LEU A 117 -11.15 -10.59 -10.07
CA LEU A 117 -10.94 -11.08 -8.69
C LEU A 117 -10.89 -12.61 -8.58
N GLU A 118 -11.53 -13.35 -9.47
CA GLU A 118 -11.42 -14.82 -9.52
C GLU A 118 -9.97 -15.27 -9.72
N HIS A 119 -9.21 -14.60 -10.60
CA HIS A 119 -7.78 -14.85 -10.79
C HIS A 119 -7.00 -14.77 -9.48
N LEU A 120 -7.26 -13.74 -8.66
CA LEU A 120 -6.60 -13.55 -7.36
C LEU A 120 -7.01 -14.61 -6.32
N ALA A 121 -8.28 -15.00 -6.32
CA ALA A 121 -8.76 -16.08 -5.46
C ALA A 121 -8.12 -17.43 -5.83
N GLU A 122 -8.02 -17.74 -7.14
CA GLU A 122 -7.35 -18.93 -7.66
C GLU A 122 -5.84 -18.93 -7.44
N LEU A 123 -5.21 -17.76 -7.47
CA LEU A 123 -3.80 -17.57 -7.10
C LEU A 123 -3.57 -17.92 -5.62
N GLY A 124 -4.59 -17.76 -4.78
CA GLY A 124 -4.54 -18.01 -3.35
C GLY A 124 -4.27 -16.77 -2.49
N VAL A 125 -4.31 -15.57 -3.09
CA VAL A 125 -4.30 -14.28 -2.40
C VAL A 125 -5.43 -14.22 -1.37
N THR A 126 -5.23 -13.48 -0.31
CA THR A 126 -6.22 -13.38 0.78
C THR A 126 -6.83 -11.99 0.89
N HIS A 127 -6.08 -10.96 0.55
CA HIS A 127 -6.52 -9.57 0.59
C HIS A 127 -6.07 -8.84 -0.67
N VAL A 128 -6.94 -7.97 -1.16
CA VAL A 128 -6.64 -7.04 -2.24
C VAL A 128 -6.42 -5.67 -1.61
N GLU A 129 -5.27 -5.06 -1.86
CA GLU A 129 -4.98 -3.69 -1.46
C GLU A 129 -5.16 -2.77 -2.67
N LEU A 130 -6.12 -1.85 -2.56
CA LEU A 130 -6.41 -0.85 -3.57
C LEU A 130 -5.54 0.38 -3.34
N MET A 131 -4.77 0.81 -4.33
CA MET A 131 -4.14 2.13 -4.31
C MET A 131 -5.19 3.23 -4.15
N PRO A 132 -4.82 4.48 -3.76
CA PRO A 132 -5.78 5.47 -3.31
C PRO A 132 -6.93 5.75 -4.29
N LEU A 133 -8.13 5.86 -3.75
CA LEU A 133 -9.37 6.05 -4.52
C LEU A 133 -9.99 7.44 -4.38
N CYS A 134 -9.40 8.34 -3.57
CA CYS A 134 -9.96 9.67 -3.37
C CYS A 134 -9.93 10.50 -4.65
N PRO A 135 -10.94 11.37 -4.89
CA PRO A 135 -10.98 12.25 -6.05
C PRO A 135 -9.75 13.13 -6.19
N PHE A 136 -9.19 13.14 -7.37
CA PHE A 136 -8.10 14.00 -7.81
C PHE A 136 -8.48 14.67 -9.15
N PRO A 137 -7.81 15.76 -9.58
CA PRO A 137 -8.08 16.39 -10.87
C PRO A 137 -7.80 15.45 -12.05
N GLY A 138 -8.63 15.56 -13.10
CA GLY A 138 -8.51 14.72 -14.29
C GLY A 138 -9.08 13.31 -14.11
N ARG A 139 -8.65 12.40 -14.97
CA ARG A 139 -9.14 11.00 -15.03
C ARG A 139 -8.10 9.97 -14.63
N HIS A 140 -6.81 10.30 -14.76
CA HIS A 140 -5.68 9.40 -14.63
C HIS A 140 -4.68 9.91 -13.60
N GLY A 141 -4.28 9.07 -12.69
CA GLY A 141 -3.29 9.37 -11.66
C GLY A 141 -3.10 8.16 -10.77
N TRP A 142 -2.02 8.15 -10.01
CA TRP A 142 -1.79 7.10 -9.03
C TRP A 142 -2.75 7.16 -7.84
N GLY A 143 -3.36 8.35 -7.60
CA GLY A 143 -4.30 8.58 -6.51
C GLY A 143 -3.72 9.31 -5.29
N TYR A 144 -2.41 9.54 -5.22
CA TYR A 144 -1.76 10.23 -4.09
C TYR A 144 -1.97 11.75 -4.07
N GLU A 145 -2.67 12.30 -5.05
CA GLU A 145 -3.07 13.71 -5.13
C GLU A 145 -4.56 13.93 -4.78
N GLY A 146 -5.12 13.00 -4.00
CA GLY A 146 -6.51 13.06 -3.57
C GLY A 146 -6.80 14.26 -2.67
N VAL A 147 -7.98 14.87 -2.81
CA VAL A 147 -8.39 16.08 -2.07
C VAL A 147 -9.74 15.96 -1.35
N SER A 148 -10.55 14.98 -1.71
CA SER A 148 -11.85 14.69 -1.07
C SER A 148 -11.78 13.33 -0.37
N LEU A 149 -11.24 13.31 0.85
CA LEU A 149 -10.83 12.08 1.55
C LEU A 149 -11.97 11.12 1.92
N TRP A 150 -13.21 11.49 1.64
CA TRP A 150 -14.42 10.73 1.99
C TRP A 150 -15.13 10.15 0.77
N ALA A 151 -14.67 10.48 -0.44
CA ALA A 151 -15.32 10.13 -1.70
C ALA A 151 -14.47 9.18 -2.55
N VAL A 152 -15.13 8.47 -3.46
CA VAL A 152 -14.50 7.64 -4.48
C VAL A 152 -14.38 8.42 -5.77
N HIS A 153 -13.21 8.36 -6.41
CA HIS A 153 -12.94 8.98 -7.72
C HIS A 153 -13.98 8.52 -8.75
N GLU A 154 -14.77 9.46 -9.27
CA GLU A 154 -15.92 9.14 -10.13
C GLU A 154 -15.54 8.38 -11.41
N PRO A 155 -14.41 8.67 -12.09
CA PRO A 155 -13.95 7.88 -13.24
C PRO A 155 -13.73 6.40 -12.94
N TYR A 156 -13.47 6.01 -11.68
CA TYR A 156 -13.39 4.60 -11.27
C TYR A 156 -14.77 3.94 -11.08
N GLY A 157 -15.86 4.71 -11.15
CA GLY A 157 -17.24 4.24 -11.01
C GLY A 157 -17.98 4.72 -9.77
N GLY A 158 -17.32 5.55 -8.94
CA GLY A 158 -17.93 6.14 -7.75
C GLY A 158 -18.24 5.15 -6.62
N PRO A 159 -19.00 5.57 -5.59
CA PRO A 159 -19.21 4.79 -4.37
C PRO A 159 -19.93 3.46 -4.59
N GLU A 160 -20.89 3.40 -5.50
CA GLU A 160 -21.61 2.14 -5.76
C GLU A 160 -20.73 1.09 -6.43
N ALA A 161 -19.81 1.51 -7.32
CA ALA A 161 -18.87 0.57 -7.94
C ALA A 161 -17.90 -0.01 -6.91
N LEU A 162 -17.44 0.80 -5.95
CA LEU A 162 -16.61 0.28 -4.85
C LEU A 162 -17.38 -0.74 -4.01
N LYS A 163 -18.64 -0.48 -3.69
CA LYS A 163 -19.46 -1.46 -2.95
C LYS A 163 -19.64 -2.76 -3.72
N ARG A 164 -19.86 -2.70 -5.05
CA ARG A 164 -19.92 -3.91 -5.89
C ARG A 164 -18.60 -4.67 -5.93
N PHE A 165 -17.48 -3.95 -6.02
CA PHE A 165 -16.15 -4.55 -5.97
C PHE A 165 -15.90 -5.28 -4.66
N VAL A 166 -16.17 -4.62 -3.52
CA VAL A 166 -16.01 -5.21 -2.18
C VAL A 166 -16.93 -6.42 -1.97
N ASP A 167 -18.20 -6.31 -2.37
CA ASP A 167 -19.16 -7.42 -2.27
C ASP A 167 -18.71 -8.65 -3.09
N ARG A 168 -18.17 -8.41 -4.30
CA ARG A 168 -17.59 -9.49 -5.13
C ARG A 168 -16.32 -10.07 -4.52
N ALA A 169 -15.44 -9.24 -3.95
CA ALA A 169 -14.25 -9.71 -3.25
C ALA A 169 -14.62 -10.63 -2.07
N HIS A 170 -15.57 -10.19 -1.25
CA HIS A 170 -16.07 -10.97 -0.11
C HIS A 170 -16.74 -12.28 -0.55
N GLU A 171 -17.50 -12.28 -1.64
CA GLU A 171 -18.09 -13.51 -2.23
C GLU A 171 -17.00 -14.54 -2.57
N LEU A 172 -15.83 -14.09 -3.01
CA LEU A 172 -14.67 -14.92 -3.32
C LEU A 172 -13.78 -15.21 -2.09
N GLY A 173 -14.17 -14.73 -0.91
CA GLY A 173 -13.41 -14.88 0.33
C GLY A 173 -12.17 -13.98 0.42
N LEU A 174 -12.09 -12.91 -0.39
CA LEU A 174 -11.01 -11.93 -0.36
C LEU A 174 -11.36 -10.77 0.56
N GLY A 175 -10.48 -10.42 1.51
CA GLY A 175 -10.56 -9.14 2.23
C GLY A 175 -10.13 -7.99 1.32
N VAL A 176 -10.55 -6.76 1.66
CA VAL A 176 -10.20 -5.55 0.90
C VAL A 176 -9.54 -4.53 1.82
N VAL A 177 -8.39 -4.04 1.40
CA VAL A 177 -7.62 -2.98 2.04
C VAL A 177 -7.64 -1.76 1.13
N LEU A 178 -7.72 -0.56 1.69
CA LEU A 178 -7.61 0.69 0.95
C LEU A 178 -6.39 1.48 1.42
N ASP A 179 -5.61 1.95 0.48
CA ASP A 179 -4.56 2.93 0.73
C ASP A 179 -5.17 4.33 0.89
N VAL A 180 -4.91 4.96 2.03
CA VAL A 180 -5.43 6.29 2.38
C VAL A 180 -4.29 7.27 2.67
N VAL A 181 -4.40 8.46 2.07
CA VAL A 181 -3.41 9.53 2.18
C VAL A 181 -3.91 10.56 3.18
N HIS A 182 -3.42 10.49 4.41
CA HIS A 182 -3.78 11.44 5.49
C HIS A 182 -2.68 12.47 5.79
N ASN A 183 -1.49 12.27 5.23
CA ASN A 183 -0.32 13.11 5.52
C ASN A 183 -0.25 14.39 4.68
N HIS A 184 -0.95 14.44 3.54
CA HIS A 184 -1.06 15.61 2.67
C HIS A 184 -2.31 15.53 1.80
N LEU A 185 -2.64 16.62 1.12
CA LEU A 185 -3.66 16.66 0.07
C LEU A 185 -3.05 17.19 -1.23
N GLY A 186 -3.66 16.83 -2.35
CA GLY A 186 -3.25 17.30 -3.66
C GLY A 186 -3.27 18.83 -3.79
N PRO A 187 -2.48 19.38 -4.72
CA PRO A 187 -2.34 20.84 -4.89
C PRO A 187 -3.53 21.49 -5.62
N SER A 188 -4.39 20.73 -6.27
CA SER A 188 -5.54 21.21 -7.04
C SER A 188 -6.84 20.62 -6.51
N GLY A 189 -7.90 21.44 -6.41
CA GLY A 189 -9.21 21.01 -5.90
C GLY A 189 -9.28 20.87 -4.39
N ASN A 190 -8.25 21.32 -3.66
CA ASN A 190 -8.25 21.33 -2.20
C ASN A 190 -8.91 22.61 -1.68
N HIS A 191 -10.17 22.50 -1.24
CA HIS A 191 -10.97 23.60 -0.74
C HIS A 191 -11.01 23.69 0.79
N LEU A 192 -10.35 22.76 1.52
CA LEU A 192 -10.36 22.71 2.99
C LEU A 192 -9.90 24.03 3.66
N PRO A 193 -8.87 24.76 3.15
CA PRO A 193 -8.44 26.02 3.74
C PRO A 193 -9.51 27.12 3.80
N ALA A 194 -10.52 27.04 2.93
CA ALA A 194 -11.63 28.01 2.96
C ALA A 194 -12.61 27.76 4.12
N PHE A 195 -12.62 26.56 4.69
CA PHE A 195 -13.51 26.19 5.79
C PHE A 195 -12.86 26.35 7.17
N GLY A 196 -11.54 26.16 7.28
CA GLY A 196 -10.90 26.26 8.58
C GLY A 196 -9.42 25.88 8.57
N PRO A 197 -8.78 25.81 9.75
CA PRO A 197 -7.36 25.55 9.91
C PRO A 197 -7.01 24.06 9.73
N TYR A 198 -7.34 23.47 8.58
CA TYR A 198 -7.01 22.08 8.25
C TYR A 198 -5.49 21.85 8.07
N PHE A 199 -4.74 22.92 7.79
CA PHE A 199 -3.29 22.91 7.62
C PHE A 199 -2.63 23.86 8.61
N THR A 200 -1.34 23.63 8.88
CA THR A 200 -0.53 24.50 9.76
C THR A 200 0.83 24.76 9.13
N ASP A 201 1.32 26.00 9.29
CA ASP A 201 2.67 26.41 8.88
C ASP A 201 3.73 26.16 9.97
N THR A 202 3.31 25.70 11.16
CA THR A 202 4.24 25.32 12.24
C THR A 202 5.15 24.16 11.85
N HIS A 203 4.66 23.31 10.95
CA HIS A 203 5.41 22.18 10.41
C HIS A 203 5.38 22.21 8.88
N GLN A 204 6.51 21.82 8.28
CA GLN A 204 6.64 21.68 6.84
C GLN A 204 6.86 20.22 6.46
N THR A 205 6.28 19.80 5.34
CA THR A 205 6.45 18.49 4.73
C THR A 205 6.99 18.63 3.32
N PRO A 206 7.43 17.56 2.65
CA PRO A 206 7.80 17.60 1.24
C PRO A 206 6.69 18.14 0.31
N TRP A 207 5.43 18.07 0.75
CA TRP A 207 4.24 18.53 0.00
C TRP A 207 3.75 19.93 0.42
N GLY A 208 4.46 20.62 1.31
CA GLY A 208 4.08 21.96 1.80
C GLY A 208 3.66 21.98 3.27
N SER A 209 2.71 22.87 3.61
CA SER A 209 2.17 22.98 4.97
C SER A 209 1.59 21.65 5.45
N ALA A 210 1.92 21.26 6.69
CA ALA A 210 1.44 19.99 7.26
C ALA A 210 -0.06 20.04 7.55
N VAL A 211 -0.71 18.88 7.50
CA VAL A 211 -2.06 18.70 8.05
C VAL A 211 -2.03 19.03 9.54
N ASN A 212 -3.00 19.81 10.02
CA ASN A 212 -3.03 20.32 11.38
C ASN A 212 -3.42 19.25 12.41
N LEU A 213 -2.43 18.60 13.02
CA LEU A 213 -2.66 17.55 14.02
C LEU A 213 -2.41 18.03 15.47
N ASP A 214 -1.80 19.20 15.66
CA ASP A 214 -1.35 19.65 17.00
C ASP A 214 -1.45 21.16 17.27
N ALA A 215 -1.79 21.98 16.27
CA ALA A 215 -2.02 23.43 16.44
C ALA A 215 -3.49 23.73 16.82
N PRO A 216 -3.86 24.99 17.09
CA PRO A 216 -5.26 25.37 17.36
C PRO A 216 -6.23 24.86 16.27
N GLY A 217 -7.36 24.30 16.69
CA GLY A 217 -8.35 23.67 15.79
C GLY A 217 -8.04 22.23 15.41
N SER A 218 -6.92 21.66 15.83
CA SER A 218 -6.52 20.29 15.46
C SER A 218 -7.47 19.20 15.93
N ASP A 219 -8.27 19.40 16.97
CA ASP A 219 -9.22 18.37 17.41
C ASP A 219 -10.23 18.02 16.32
N GLU A 220 -10.77 19.03 15.63
CA GLU A 220 -11.73 18.80 14.54
C GLU A 220 -11.06 18.25 13.27
N VAL A 221 -9.79 18.64 13.01
CA VAL A 221 -9.02 18.09 11.90
C VAL A 221 -8.69 16.61 12.14
N ARG A 222 -8.30 16.24 13.36
CA ARG A 222 -8.11 14.83 13.75
C ARG A 222 -9.41 14.04 13.64
N ALA A 223 -10.52 14.59 14.15
CA ALA A 223 -11.85 13.97 13.99
C ALA A 223 -12.23 13.80 12.52
N TYR A 224 -11.94 14.79 11.66
CA TYR A 224 -12.17 14.70 10.21
C TYR A 224 -11.44 13.50 9.58
N LEU A 225 -10.18 13.28 9.92
CA LEU A 225 -9.37 12.16 9.39
C LEU A 225 -9.79 10.82 9.99
N VAL A 226 -10.01 10.75 11.31
CA VAL A 226 -10.47 9.53 12.00
C VAL A 226 -11.83 9.09 11.45
N ASP A 227 -12.78 10.01 11.38
CA ASP A 227 -14.11 9.70 10.85
C ASP A 227 -14.09 9.26 9.39
N SER A 228 -13.17 9.83 8.57
CA SER A 228 -12.94 9.36 7.19
C SER A 228 -12.49 7.90 7.18
N ALA A 229 -11.48 7.55 7.98
CA ALA A 229 -11.00 6.18 8.10
C ALA A 229 -12.11 5.21 8.54
N LEU A 230 -12.87 5.59 9.59
CA LEU A 230 -13.99 4.77 10.08
C LEU A 230 -15.11 4.62 9.03
N ALA A 231 -15.35 5.67 8.23
CA ALA A 231 -16.32 5.61 7.16
C ALA A 231 -15.93 4.61 6.06
N TRP A 232 -14.68 4.58 5.64
CA TRP A 232 -14.19 3.58 4.70
C TRP A 232 -14.38 2.16 5.23
N LEU A 233 -14.01 1.91 6.47
CA LEU A 233 -14.14 0.59 7.10
C LEU A 233 -15.59 0.16 7.31
N ARG A 234 -16.47 1.07 7.73
CA ARG A 234 -17.87 0.78 8.05
C ARG A 234 -18.77 0.77 6.81
N ASP A 235 -18.76 1.88 6.03
CA ASP A 235 -19.77 2.13 4.98
C ASP A 235 -19.47 1.32 3.70
N PHE A 236 -18.20 0.99 3.46
CA PHE A 236 -17.74 0.16 2.35
C PHE A 236 -17.32 -1.26 2.78
N ARG A 237 -17.45 -1.61 4.07
CA ARG A 237 -17.08 -2.91 4.63
C ARG A 237 -15.63 -3.34 4.35
N LEU A 238 -14.70 -2.39 4.26
CA LEU A 238 -13.27 -2.71 4.10
C LEU A 238 -12.72 -3.41 5.33
N ASP A 239 -11.73 -4.28 5.15
CA ASP A 239 -11.09 -5.06 6.23
C ASP A 239 -9.93 -4.31 6.86
N GLY A 240 -9.27 -3.44 6.11
CA GLY A 240 -8.14 -2.67 6.61
C GLY A 240 -7.85 -1.42 5.79
N LEU A 241 -6.95 -0.60 6.33
CA LEU A 241 -6.38 0.55 5.64
C LEU A 241 -4.85 0.47 5.65
N ARG A 242 -4.22 0.82 4.53
CA ARG A 242 -2.81 1.19 4.47
C ARG A 242 -2.72 2.70 4.62
N LEU A 243 -1.89 3.17 5.49
CA LEU A 243 -1.70 4.59 5.80
C LEU A 243 -0.41 5.07 5.14
N ASP A 244 -0.57 5.94 4.14
CA ASP A 244 0.52 6.51 3.36
C ASP A 244 1.43 7.40 4.22
N ALA A 245 2.75 7.25 4.05
CA ALA A 245 3.80 8.12 4.58
C ALA A 245 3.56 8.59 6.03
N VAL A 246 3.25 7.67 6.95
CA VAL A 246 2.92 8.03 8.35
C VAL A 246 4.03 8.81 9.06
N HIS A 247 5.27 8.72 8.59
CA HIS A 247 6.42 9.49 9.08
C HIS A 247 6.33 11.00 8.76
N ALA A 248 5.48 11.38 7.81
CA ALA A 248 5.20 12.77 7.47
C ALA A 248 4.07 13.40 8.32
N LEU A 249 3.31 12.61 9.07
CA LEU A 249 2.35 13.09 10.07
C LEU A 249 3.09 13.77 11.22
N ARG A 250 2.96 15.10 11.33
CA ARG A 250 3.61 15.92 12.36
C ARG A 250 2.65 16.15 13.50
N ASP A 251 2.94 15.51 14.63
CA ASP A 251 2.09 15.57 15.82
C ASP A 251 2.97 15.59 17.08
N THR A 252 2.85 16.66 17.86
CA THR A 252 3.59 16.87 19.12
C THR A 252 2.70 16.66 20.35
N ARG A 253 1.45 16.22 20.17
CA ARG A 253 0.52 15.97 21.28
C ARG A 253 0.93 14.73 22.07
N ALA A 254 0.50 14.67 23.33
CA ALA A 254 0.77 13.54 24.22
C ALA A 254 0.17 12.22 23.67
N MET A 255 -1.03 12.27 23.10
CA MET A 255 -1.62 11.17 22.34
C MET A 255 -1.37 11.40 20.85
N HIS A 256 -0.50 10.61 20.25
CA HIS A 256 -0.19 10.69 18.83
C HIS A 256 -1.41 10.33 17.98
N PHE A 257 -1.60 11.00 16.83
CA PHE A 257 -2.72 10.76 15.93
C PHE A 257 -2.89 9.28 15.55
N LEU A 258 -1.80 8.58 15.28
CA LEU A 258 -1.87 7.14 14.96
C LEU A 258 -2.36 6.28 16.12
N GLU A 259 -2.07 6.67 17.37
CA GLU A 259 -2.59 6.00 18.56
C GLU A 259 -4.10 6.24 18.71
N GLU A 260 -4.56 7.48 18.48
CA GLU A 260 -5.98 7.83 18.47
C GLU A 260 -6.73 7.06 17.38
N LEU A 261 -6.19 7.07 16.15
CA LEU A 261 -6.78 6.36 15.01
C LEU A 261 -6.85 4.84 15.27
N SER A 262 -5.76 4.22 15.77
CA SER A 262 -5.76 2.79 16.07
C SER A 262 -6.76 2.44 17.16
N THR A 263 -6.95 3.32 18.16
CA THR A 263 -7.94 3.13 19.22
C THR A 263 -9.36 3.19 18.65
N ALA A 264 -9.64 4.14 17.77
CA ALA A 264 -10.96 4.27 17.15
C ALA A 264 -11.29 3.09 16.22
N VAL A 265 -10.29 2.57 15.50
CA VAL A 265 -10.47 1.39 14.63
C VAL A 265 -10.72 0.12 15.43
N ASP A 266 -10.01 -0.08 16.56
CA ASP A 266 -10.26 -1.22 17.45
C ASP A 266 -11.68 -1.16 18.03
N ALA A 267 -12.13 0.02 18.48
CA ALA A 267 -13.49 0.21 18.95
C ALA A 267 -14.54 -0.10 17.87
N LEU A 268 -14.31 0.34 16.63
CA LEU A 268 -15.18 0.00 15.51
C LEU A 268 -15.17 -1.50 15.20
N ALA A 269 -14.02 -2.18 15.31
CA ALA A 269 -13.93 -3.63 15.13
C ALA A 269 -14.78 -4.38 16.15
N ASP A 270 -14.74 -3.95 17.42
CA ASP A 270 -15.57 -4.50 18.50
C ASP A 270 -17.07 -4.27 18.23
N ASP A 271 -17.45 -3.06 17.82
CA ASP A 271 -18.85 -2.72 17.49
C ASP A 271 -19.39 -3.52 16.30
N LEU A 272 -18.58 -3.74 15.29
CA LEU A 272 -18.94 -4.52 14.09
C LEU A 272 -18.83 -6.04 14.30
N GLY A 273 -18.17 -6.49 15.35
CA GLY A 273 -17.92 -7.90 15.63
C GLY A 273 -17.05 -8.60 14.58
N ARG A 274 -16.14 -7.86 13.91
CA ARG A 274 -15.23 -8.40 12.91
C ARG A 274 -13.84 -7.74 12.99
N PRO A 275 -12.76 -8.47 12.62
CA PRO A 275 -11.42 -7.90 12.64
C PRO A 275 -11.30 -6.75 11.65
N LEU A 276 -10.65 -5.67 12.08
CA LEU A 276 -10.18 -4.56 11.27
C LEU A 276 -8.70 -4.35 11.53
N PHE A 277 -7.96 -3.78 10.57
CA PHE A 277 -6.54 -3.54 10.78
C PHE A 277 -6.01 -2.30 10.05
N LEU A 278 -4.88 -1.79 10.55
CA LEU A 278 -4.15 -0.67 9.98
C LEU A 278 -2.72 -1.12 9.64
N ILE A 279 -2.27 -0.79 8.44
CA ILE A 279 -0.91 -1.02 7.95
C ILE A 279 -0.24 0.35 7.77
N ALA A 280 0.91 0.58 8.39
CA ALA A 280 1.67 1.80 8.19
C ALA A 280 2.65 1.66 7.01
N GLU A 281 2.76 2.68 6.18
CA GLU A 281 3.93 2.86 5.33
C GLU A 281 4.87 3.86 6.01
N SER A 282 6.09 3.41 6.28
CA SER A 282 7.12 4.24 6.90
C SER A 282 8.51 3.67 6.66
N ASP A 283 9.42 4.51 6.23
CA ASP A 283 10.83 4.20 6.05
C ASP A 283 11.67 4.37 7.33
N LEU A 284 11.07 4.75 8.45
CA LEU A 284 11.80 5.07 9.68
C LEU A 284 12.37 3.86 10.40
N ASN A 285 11.89 2.65 10.14
CA ASN A 285 12.21 1.44 10.90
C ASN A 285 11.96 1.65 12.41
N ASP A 286 10.79 2.22 12.74
CA ASP A 286 10.39 2.47 14.12
C ASP A 286 9.42 1.38 14.61
N PRO A 287 9.87 0.47 15.49
CA PRO A 287 9.02 -0.61 15.99
C PRO A 287 7.83 -0.12 16.83
N ARG A 288 7.82 1.13 17.31
CA ARG A 288 6.68 1.70 18.05
C ARG A 288 5.40 1.72 17.23
N LEU A 289 5.51 1.81 15.90
CA LEU A 289 4.33 1.74 15.02
C LEU A 289 3.50 0.49 15.31
N VAL A 290 4.15 -0.65 15.43
CA VAL A 290 3.52 -1.97 15.59
C VAL A 290 3.58 -2.53 17.02
N THR A 291 4.10 -1.77 17.97
CA THR A 291 4.09 -2.12 19.39
C THR A 291 2.72 -1.81 19.98
N ALA A 292 2.25 -2.65 20.93
CA ALA A 292 0.98 -2.43 21.58
C ALA A 292 0.94 -1.10 22.37
N ARG A 293 -0.21 -0.43 22.40
CA ARG A 293 -0.40 0.83 23.15
C ARG A 293 -0.06 0.69 24.64
N ALA A 294 -0.44 -0.43 25.24
CA ALA A 294 -0.12 -0.73 26.64
C ALA A 294 1.39 -0.82 26.93
N GLU A 295 2.21 -0.99 25.90
CA GLU A 295 3.67 -1.05 25.97
C GLU A 295 4.34 0.26 25.45
N GLY A 296 3.54 1.31 25.25
CA GLY A 296 4.02 2.62 24.77
C GLY A 296 4.20 2.71 23.25
N GLY A 297 3.61 1.79 22.49
CA GLY A 297 3.54 1.84 21.03
C GLY A 297 2.30 2.56 20.52
N LEU A 298 2.15 2.63 19.18
CA LEU A 298 1.05 3.31 18.51
C LEU A 298 -0.10 2.35 18.13
N GLY A 299 0.09 1.04 18.33
CA GLY A 299 -0.97 0.04 18.21
C GLY A 299 -1.41 -0.31 16.79
N LEU A 300 -0.65 0.08 15.75
CA LEU A 300 -0.93 -0.35 14.38
C LEU A 300 -0.67 -1.86 14.23
N HIS A 301 -1.32 -2.47 13.26
CA HIS A 301 -1.30 -3.92 13.10
C HIS A 301 -0.08 -4.41 12.33
N ALA A 302 0.38 -3.63 11.34
CA ALA A 302 1.60 -3.92 10.58
C ALA A 302 2.23 -2.66 10.01
N GLN A 303 3.44 -2.81 9.44
CA GLN A 303 4.12 -1.79 8.65
C GLN A 303 4.83 -2.41 7.44
N TRP A 304 4.97 -1.64 6.38
CA TRP A 304 5.80 -1.97 5.24
C TRP A 304 7.26 -2.08 5.65
N ASN A 305 8.01 -3.00 5.03
CA ASN A 305 9.42 -3.26 5.33
C ASN A 305 10.29 -3.03 4.09
N ASP A 306 10.62 -1.78 3.85
CA ASP A 306 11.50 -1.39 2.73
C ASP A 306 12.89 -2.03 2.83
N ASP A 307 13.41 -2.22 4.05
CA ASP A 307 14.73 -2.86 4.22
C ASP A 307 14.76 -4.29 3.66
N PHE A 308 13.66 -5.05 3.75
CA PHE A 308 13.56 -6.35 3.12
C PHE A 308 13.59 -6.23 1.58
N HIS A 309 12.78 -5.31 1.03
CA HIS A 309 12.81 -5.02 -0.40
C HIS A 309 14.23 -4.63 -0.86
N HIS A 310 14.86 -3.66 -0.19
CA HIS A 310 16.18 -3.15 -0.58
C HIS A 310 17.25 -4.26 -0.54
N ALA A 311 17.25 -5.09 0.50
CA ALA A 311 18.18 -6.20 0.62
C ALA A 311 17.96 -7.26 -0.46
N LEU A 312 16.72 -7.63 -0.72
CA LEU A 312 16.35 -8.60 -1.75
C LEU A 312 16.69 -8.08 -3.15
N HIS A 313 16.27 -6.85 -3.46
CA HIS A 313 16.54 -6.19 -4.73
C HIS A 313 18.04 -6.13 -5.05
N THR A 314 18.83 -5.68 -4.09
CA THR A 314 20.29 -5.59 -4.24
C THR A 314 20.95 -6.97 -4.43
N ALA A 315 20.47 -7.99 -3.72
CA ALA A 315 20.98 -9.37 -3.88
C ALA A 315 20.67 -9.93 -5.28
N LEU A 316 19.49 -9.60 -5.84
CA LEU A 316 19.06 -10.06 -7.17
C LEU A 316 19.76 -9.31 -8.30
N THR A 317 19.73 -7.96 -8.26
CA THR A 317 20.11 -7.09 -9.38
C THR A 317 21.57 -6.64 -9.31
N GLY A 318 22.17 -6.56 -8.11
CA GLY A 318 23.48 -5.94 -7.88
C GLY A 318 23.44 -4.41 -7.86
N GLU A 319 22.28 -3.77 -7.98
CA GLU A 319 22.12 -2.32 -7.89
C GLU A 319 22.56 -1.81 -6.50
N GLY A 320 23.32 -0.71 -6.47
CA GLY A 320 23.91 -0.20 -5.22
C GLY A 320 23.98 1.34 -5.17
N GLN A 321 23.11 2.04 -5.92
CA GLN A 321 23.02 3.50 -5.90
C GLN A 321 21.97 3.97 -4.88
N ALA A 322 22.05 5.24 -4.50
CA ALA A 322 21.11 5.93 -3.61
C ALA A 322 20.87 5.11 -2.30
N TYR A 323 19.62 4.82 -1.96
CA TYR A 323 19.25 4.09 -0.75
C TYR A 323 19.68 2.61 -0.76
N TYR A 324 20.05 2.02 -1.91
CA TYR A 324 20.58 0.66 -2.00
C TYR A 324 22.06 0.54 -1.57
N ALA A 325 22.80 1.66 -1.48
CA ALA A 325 24.26 1.64 -1.32
C ALA A 325 24.78 0.86 -0.10
N ASP A 326 24.07 0.95 1.03
CA ASP A 326 24.47 0.26 2.26
C ASP A 326 24.21 -1.24 2.18
N PHE A 327 23.16 -1.66 1.48
CA PHE A 327 22.79 -3.06 1.25
C PHE A 327 23.75 -3.74 0.25
N ALA A 328 24.24 -3.00 -0.74
CA ALA A 328 25.11 -3.52 -1.80
C ALA A 328 26.52 -3.92 -1.31
N ARG A 329 26.93 -3.50 -0.12
CA ARG A 329 28.26 -3.85 0.43
C ARG A 329 28.42 -5.35 0.70
N SER A 330 27.36 -5.99 1.16
CA SER A 330 27.27 -7.44 1.38
C SER A 330 25.80 -7.84 1.31
N PRO A 331 25.25 -8.06 0.08
CA PRO A 331 23.81 -8.19 -0.14
C PRO A 331 23.19 -9.36 0.62
N PHE A 332 23.88 -10.50 0.69
CA PHE A 332 23.38 -11.68 1.40
C PHE A 332 23.44 -11.50 2.92
N ALA A 333 24.44 -10.80 3.45
CA ALA A 333 24.47 -10.43 4.86
C ALA A 333 23.33 -9.46 5.21
N ALA A 334 23.05 -8.48 4.35
CA ALA A 334 21.94 -7.56 4.53
C ALA A 334 20.60 -8.30 4.52
N LEU A 335 20.39 -9.20 3.56
CA LEU A 335 19.18 -10.00 3.44
C LEU A 335 19.02 -10.96 4.64
N ALA A 336 20.13 -11.62 5.07
CA ALA A 336 20.13 -12.48 6.25
C ALA A 336 19.78 -11.71 7.53
N LYS A 337 20.34 -10.50 7.70
CA LYS A 337 20.01 -9.63 8.84
C LYS A 337 18.53 -9.24 8.82
N THR A 338 18.01 -8.82 7.69
CA THR A 338 16.60 -8.40 7.56
C THR A 338 15.67 -9.55 7.88
N LEU A 339 15.89 -10.73 7.28
CA LEU A 339 15.09 -11.93 7.50
C LEU A 339 15.10 -12.41 8.96
N THR A 340 16.15 -12.13 9.73
CA THR A 340 16.29 -12.61 11.11
C THR A 340 16.03 -11.54 12.16
N SER A 341 16.10 -10.26 11.81
CA SER A 341 16.00 -9.13 12.76
C SER A 341 14.90 -8.14 12.42
N GLY A 342 14.23 -8.29 11.28
CA GLY A 342 13.18 -7.40 10.78
C GLY A 342 13.75 -6.25 9.98
N PHE A 343 14.72 -5.50 10.52
CA PHE A 343 15.31 -4.34 9.86
C PHE A 343 16.82 -4.51 9.63
N PHE A 344 17.30 -3.97 8.52
CA PHE A 344 18.73 -3.80 8.26
C PHE A 344 19.29 -2.59 9.02
N HIS A 345 18.62 -1.43 8.87
CA HIS A 345 18.93 -0.25 9.65
C HIS A 345 18.17 -0.30 10.99
N ASP A 346 18.87 -0.70 12.03
CA ASP A 346 18.34 -0.90 13.39
C ASP A 346 19.06 -0.02 14.43
N GLY A 347 19.45 1.19 14.05
CA GLY A 347 20.32 2.13 14.78
C GLY A 347 21.70 2.27 14.13
N THR A 348 21.93 1.59 13.03
CA THR A 348 23.15 1.67 12.23
C THR A 348 23.20 2.96 11.39
N TYR A 349 24.38 3.32 10.88
CA TYR A 349 24.54 4.48 10.01
C TYR A 349 23.98 4.17 8.61
N SER A 350 23.13 5.06 8.10
CA SER A 350 22.68 5.05 6.71
C SER A 350 23.48 6.08 5.92
N SER A 351 24.20 5.64 4.89
CA SER A 351 24.98 6.53 4.02
C SER A 351 24.07 7.44 3.20
N PHE A 352 22.91 6.94 2.76
CA PHE A 352 21.91 7.71 2.04
C PHE A 352 21.33 8.85 2.88
N ARG A 353 21.02 8.59 4.16
CA ARG A 353 20.45 9.60 5.07
C ARG A 353 21.51 10.43 5.78
N GLY A 354 22.79 10.09 5.68
CA GLY A 354 23.90 10.79 6.35
C GLY A 354 23.84 10.76 7.88
N ARG A 355 23.08 9.81 8.48
CA ARG A 355 22.85 9.71 9.91
C ARG A 355 22.53 8.28 10.35
N ARG A 356 22.52 8.02 11.67
CA ARG A 356 21.98 6.78 12.22
C ARG A 356 20.49 6.68 11.94
N HIS A 357 20.01 5.47 11.66
CA HIS A 357 18.65 5.21 11.23
C HIS A 357 18.09 3.94 11.85
N GLY A 358 16.76 3.94 12.09
CA GLY A 358 16.03 2.82 12.64
C GLY A 358 16.28 2.54 14.12
N ARG A 359 15.58 1.53 14.62
CA ARG A 359 15.71 0.96 15.96
C ARG A 359 15.63 -0.56 15.90
N PRO A 360 16.30 -1.29 16.81
CA PRO A 360 16.13 -2.75 16.90
C PRO A 360 14.68 -3.13 17.17
N LEU A 361 14.23 -4.18 16.50
CA LEU A 361 12.94 -4.81 16.74
C LEU A 361 13.07 -5.84 17.88
N GLU A 362 12.18 -5.80 18.86
CA GLU A 362 12.06 -6.81 19.92
C GLU A 362 11.42 -8.11 19.36
N ARG A 363 12.24 -9.00 18.81
CA ARG A 363 11.81 -10.20 18.08
C ARG A 363 10.97 -11.19 18.87
N THR A 364 11.05 -11.15 20.22
CA THR A 364 10.26 -12.00 21.11
C THR A 364 8.88 -11.41 21.44
N ARG A 365 8.65 -10.15 21.09
CA ARG A 365 7.40 -9.41 21.36
C ARG A 365 6.65 -9.06 20.10
N VAL A 366 7.38 -8.70 19.03
CA VAL A 366 6.77 -8.30 17.76
C VAL A 366 6.77 -9.50 16.83
N SER A 367 5.58 -9.95 16.47
CA SER A 367 5.36 -11.00 15.47
C SER A 367 5.91 -10.58 14.10
N ALA A 368 6.57 -11.50 13.40
CA ALA A 368 7.04 -11.27 12.03
C ALA A 368 5.90 -10.87 11.07
N HIS A 369 4.67 -11.29 11.32
CA HIS A 369 3.49 -10.92 10.53
C HIS A 369 3.16 -9.42 10.58
N ARG A 370 3.72 -8.68 11.52
CA ARG A 370 3.57 -7.22 11.61
C ARG A 370 4.49 -6.44 10.66
N LEU A 371 5.33 -7.15 9.90
CA LEU A 371 6.14 -6.56 8.83
C LEU A 371 5.66 -7.11 7.48
N LEU A 372 5.43 -6.24 6.50
CA LEU A 372 5.12 -6.65 5.14
C LEU A 372 6.41 -6.79 4.34
N GLY A 373 6.58 -7.94 3.68
CA GLY A 373 7.72 -8.21 2.80
C GLY A 373 7.28 -8.29 1.34
N TYR A 374 8.00 -7.63 0.46
CA TYR A 374 7.68 -7.56 -0.97
C TYR A 374 8.95 -7.46 -1.80
N SER A 375 8.88 -7.97 -3.03
CA SER A 375 9.93 -7.80 -4.03
C SER A 375 9.72 -6.54 -4.88
N GLN A 376 8.47 -6.11 -5.01
CA GLN A 376 8.04 -4.96 -5.79
C GLN A 376 6.78 -4.34 -5.16
N THR A 377 6.62 -3.02 -5.30
CA THR A 377 5.37 -2.29 -5.09
C THR A 377 5.24 -1.22 -6.16
N HIS A 378 4.12 -0.48 -6.17
CA HIS A 378 3.95 0.67 -7.06
C HIS A 378 5.10 1.67 -6.92
N ASP A 379 5.64 1.83 -5.72
CA ASP A 379 6.61 2.88 -5.38
C ASP A 379 8.00 2.57 -5.96
N GLN A 380 8.56 1.37 -5.69
CA GLN A 380 9.89 1.02 -6.18
C GLN A 380 9.94 0.91 -7.72
N ILE A 381 8.87 0.40 -8.36
CA ILE A 381 8.81 0.32 -9.82
C ILE A 381 8.59 1.71 -10.40
N GLY A 382 7.62 2.45 -9.89
CA GLY A 382 7.23 3.76 -10.44
C GLY A 382 8.26 4.86 -10.22
N ASN A 383 9.17 4.69 -9.25
CA ASN A 383 10.31 5.58 -9.02
C ASN A 383 11.52 5.26 -9.90
N ARG A 384 11.41 4.30 -10.84
CA ARG A 384 12.39 4.10 -11.91
C ARG A 384 12.03 4.94 -13.12
N ALA A 385 13.06 5.39 -13.87
CA ALA A 385 12.86 6.31 -15.00
C ALA A 385 11.86 5.76 -16.04
N GLN A 386 11.95 4.48 -16.36
CA GLN A 386 11.09 3.79 -17.35
C GLN A 386 9.93 3.02 -16.70
N GLY A 387 9.86 2.98 -15.35
CA GLY A 387 8.90 2.15 -14.65
C GLY A 387 9.12 0.65 -14.89
N ASP A 388 10.37 0.25 -15.11
CA ASP A 388 10.75 -1.12 -15.42
C ASP A 388 10.66 -2.03 -14.20
N ARG A 389 9.98 -3.18 -14.40
CA ARG A 389 9.81 -4.22 -13.38
C ARG A 389 11.05 -5.11 -13.30
N LEU A 390 11.17 -5.90 -12.23
CA LEU A 390 12.20 -6.95 -12.13
C LEU A 390 12.17 -7.91 -13.33
N SER A 391 11.00 -8.19 -13.89
CA SER A 391 10.80 -9.01 -15.11
C SER A 391 11.49 -8.48 -16.36
N ALA A 392 11.80 -7.17 -16.41
CA ALA A 392 12.52 -6.57 -17.55
C ALA A 392 14.02 -6.86 -17.53
N SER A 393 14.61 -7.17 -16.38
CA SER A 393 16.07 -7.31 -16.22
C SER A 393 16.52 -8.66 -15.67
N LEU A 394 15.66 -9.37 -14.94
CA LEU A 394 16.02 -10.63 -14.31
C LEU A 394 15.59 -11.84 -15.16
N SER A 395 16.38 -12.91 -15.06
CA SER A 395 16.00 -14.21 -15.60
C SER A 395 14.77 -14.78 -14.87
N PRO A 396 14.01 -15.69 -15.50
CA PRO A 396 12.89 -16.35 -14.84
C PRO A 396 13.30 -17.11 -13.57
N GLY A 397 14.52 -17.62 -13.51
CA GLY A 397 15.06 -18.29 -12.32
C GLY A 397 15.28 -17.33 -11.15
N LEU A 398 15.81 -16.11 -11.42
CA LEU A 398 15.96 -15.08 -10.39
C LEU A 398 14.61 -14.55 -9.91
N LEU A 399 13.62 -14.40 -10.82
CA LEU A 399 12.24 -14.07 -10.43
C LEU A 399 11.62 -15.16 -9.53
N ALA A 400 11.89 -16.42 -9.84
CA ALA A 400 11.44 -17.54 -8.99
C ALA A 400 12.10 -17.51 -7.61
N CYS A 401 13.37 -17.12 -7.51
CA CYS A 401 14.07 -16.92 -6.24
C CYS A 401 13.49 -15.75 -5.43
N ALA A 402 13.14 -14.63 -6.10
CA ALA A 402 12.48 -13.50 -5.47
C ALA A 402 11.13 -13.91 -4.86
N ALA A 403 10.30 -14.59 -5.64
CA ALA A 403 9.01 -15.14 -5.21
C ALA A 403 9.17 -16.10 -4.01
N ALA A 404 10.16 -17.02 -4.07
CA ALA A 404 10.42 -17.96 -2.98
C ALA A 404 10.76 -17.24 -1.68
N LEU A 405 11.67 -16.26 -1.69
CA LEU A 405 12.06 -15.51 -0.49
C LEU A 405 10.93 -14.63 0.05
N THR A 406 10.14 -14.03 -0.81
CA THR A 406 8.98 -13.20 -0.42
C THR A 406 7.87 -14.07 0.20
N LEU A 407 7.46 -15.13 -0.49
CA LEU A 407 6.30 -15.94 -0.11
C LEU A 407 6.59 -16.96 1.00
N THR A 408 7.84 -17.42 1.15
CA THR A 408 8.23 -18.36 2.22
C THR A 408 9.00 -17.70 3.35
N GLY A 409 9.30 -16.41 3.24
CA GLY A 409 9.92 -15.60 4.27
C GLY A 409 9.03 -15.44 5.52
N PRO A 410 9.57 -14.87 6.61
CA PRO A 410 8.83 -14.74 7.86
C PRO A 410 7.73 -13.68 7.83
N PHE A 411 7.81 -12.70 6.94
CA PHE A 411 6.93 -11.55 6.89
C PHE A 411 5.59 -11.86 6.23
N THR A 412 4.62 -10.99 6.41
CA THR A 412 3.38 -11.00 5.62
C THR A 412 3.73 -10.60 4.19
N PRO A 413 3.55 -11.47 3.20
CA PRO A 413 3.94 -11.16 1.83
C PRO A 413 2.90 -10.25 1.17
N MET A 414 3.41 -9.32 0.35
CA MET A 414 2.63 -8.50 -0.55
C MET A 414 3.18 -8.62 -1.97
N LEU A 415 2.29 -8.71 -2.94
CA LEU A 415 2.58 -8.79 -4.37
C LEU A 415 2.05 -7.53 -5.05
N PHE A 416 2.76 -7.04 -6.05
CA PHE A 416 2.26 -5.97 -6.91
C PHE A 416 1.64 -6.53 -8.18
N MET A 417 0.53 -5.96 -8.63
CA MET A 417 -0.25 -6.43 -9.79
C MET A 417 0.62 -6.81 -11.00
N GLY A 418 0.43 -8.02 -11.51
CA GLY A 418 1.17 -8.59 -12.63
C GLY A 418 2.51 -9.23 -12.27
N GLU A 419 2.94 -9.13 -11.01
CA GLU A 419 4.19 -9.75 -10.54
C GLU A 419 4.11 -11.27 -10.65
N GLU A 420 2.97 -11.84 -10.36
CA GLU A 420 2.72 -13.29 -10.28
C GLU A 420 2.85 -14.02 -11.62
N TRP A 421 2.82 -13.31 -12.73
CA TRP A 421 3.14 -13.89 -14.05
C TRP A 421 4.33 -13.22 -14.72
N ALA A 422 5.12 -12.42 -13.99
CA ALA A 422 6.24 -11.66 -14.52
C ALA A 422 5.82 -10.74 -15.68
N ALA A 423 4.81 -9.90 -15.46
CA ALA A 423 4.29 -8.99 -16.49
C ALA A 423 5.40 -8.19 -17.16
N GLY A 424 5.34 -8.11 -18.49
CA GLY A 424 6.23 -7.26 -19.29
C GLY A 424 5.82 -5.79 -19.30
N THR A 425 4.60 -5.49 -18.84
CA THR A 425 4.05 -4.13 -18.77
C THR A 425 4.80 -3.29 -17.74
N PRO A 426 5.37 -2.13 -18.08
CA PRO A 426 5.98 -1.24 -17.11
C PRO A 426 4.94 -0.63 -16.17
N TRP A 427 5.40 -0.06 -15.06
CA TRP A 427 4.58 0.77 -14.19
C TRP A 427 5.20 2.15 -14.09
N GLN A 428 4.68 3.10 -14.90
CA GLN A 428 5.24 4.45 -15.05
C GLN A 428 4.50 5.44 -14.16
N PHE A 429 5.17 6.50 -13.74
CA PHE A 429 4.51 7.62 -13.08
C PHE A 429 3.71 8.42 -14.10
N PHE A 430 2.41 8.58 -13.89
CA PHE A 430 1.50 9.33 -14.72
C PHE A 430 0.53 10.16 -13.89
N THR A 431 0.13 11.30 -14.44
CA THR A 431 -0.80 12.27 -13.88
C THR A 431 -1.69 12.84 -14.99
N ASP A 432 -2.78 13.51 -14.61
CA ASP A 432 -3.71 14.17 -15.55
C ASP A 432 -4.16 15.51 -14.95
N HIS A 433 -3.17 16.36 -14.63
CA HIS A 433 -3.44 17.68 -14.08
C HIS A 433 -4.15 18.57 -15.09
N THR A 434 -5.29 19.13 -14.69
CA THR A 434 -6.07 20.08 -15.50
C THR A 434 -5.49 21.49 -15.49
N ASP A 435 -4.65 21.83 -14.50
CA ASP A 435 -3.91 23.09 -14.43
C ASP A 435 -2.64 22.99 -15.32
N PRO A 436 -2.52 23.82 -16.39
CA PRO A 436 -1.38 23.75 -17.30
C PRO A 436 -0.02 24.09 -16.66
N GLU A 437 0.01 24.97 -15.65
CA GLU A 437 1.25 25.37 -14.97
C GLU A 437 1.75 24.23 -14.08
N LEU A 438 0.85 23.61 -13.33
CA LEU A 438 1.16 22.44 -12.53
C LEU A 438 1.58 21.26 -13.40
N ALA A 439 0.85 20.97 -14.48
CA ALA A 439 1.19 19.92 -15.45
C ALA A 439 2.62 20.11 -15.98
N GLN A 440 3.00 21.34 -16.33
CA GLN A 440 4.34 21.63 -16.80
C GLN A 440 5.39 21.55 -15.68
N ALA A 441 5.04 21.93 -14.45
CA ALA A 441 5.93 21.82 -13.30
C ALA A 441 6.26 20.36 -12.98
N VAL A 442 5.26 19.47 -13.02
CA VAL A 442 5.42 18.02 -12.81
C VAL A 442 6.31 17.41 -13.90
N ARG A 443 6.09 17.72 -15.20
CA ARG A 443 6.97 17.30 -16.30
C ARG A 443 8.43 17.69 -16.05
N ARG A 444 8.67 18.96 -15.73
CA ARG A 444 10.03 19.45 -15.47
C ARG A 444 10.65 18.83 -14.23
N GLY A 445 9.85 18.63 -13.18
CA GLY A 445 10.28 18.00 -11.95
C GLY A 445 10.79 16.59 -12.21
N ARG A 446 9.97 15.77 -12.88
CA ARG A 446 10.31 14.37 -13.19
C ARG A 446 11.56 14.24 -14.05
N ARG A 447 11.68 15.01 -15.13
CA ARG A 447 12.88 15.02 -15.98
C ARG A 447 14.14 15.43 -15.23
N ARG A 448 14.05 16.46 -14.38
CA ARG A 448 15.19 16.93 -13.56
C ARG A 448 15.64 15.88 -12.55
N GLU A 449 14.70 15.18 -11.92
CA GLU A 449 14.98 14.09 -11.00
C GLU A 449 15.87 13.02 -11.65
N PHE A 450 15.49 12.56 -12.83
CA PHE A 450 16.24 11.50 -13.52
C PHE A 450 17.48 12.01 -14.27
N ALA A 451 17.54 13.25 -14.70
CA ALA A 451 18.76 13.86 -15.22
C ALA A 451 19.89 13.84 -14.17
N ALA A 452 19.55 14.03 -12.88
CA ALA A 452 20.51 13.91 -11.79
C ALA A 452 21.07 12.47 -11.63
N HIS A 453 20.37 11.47 -12.17
CA HIS A 453 20.79 10.06 -12.19
C HIS A 453 21.41 9.62 -13.51
N GLY A 454 21.67 10.56 -14.45
CA GLY A 454 22.36 10.30 -15.71
C GLY A 454 21.45 9.87 -16.89
N TRP A 455 20.13 9.98 -16.76
CA TRP A 455 19.19 9.74 -17.85
C TRP A 455 19.08 10.97 -18.75
N ALA A 456 18.97 10.75 -20.07
CA ALA A 456 18.63 11.83 -21.00
C ALA A 456 17.14 12.22 -20.80
N GLU A 457 16.83 13.51 -20.93
CA GLU A 457 15.47 14.02 -20.69
C GLU A 457 14.43 13.39 -21.64
N GLU A 458 14.83 13.05 -22.87
CA GLU A 458 13.99 12.38 -23.86
C GLU A 458 13.67 10.92 -23.52
N ASP A 459 14.46 10.28 -22.65
CA ASP A 459 14.26 8.90 -22.23
C ASP A 459 13.29 8.77 -21.04
N VAL A 460 12.96 9.90 -20.40
CA VAL A 460 12.02 9.93 -19.28
C VAL A 460 10.60 10.14 -19.81
N PRO A 461 9.67 9.19 -19.61
CA PRO A 461 8.29 9.34 -20.06
C PRO A 461 7.63 10.61 -19.51
N ASP A 462 6.84 11.28 -20.38
CA ASP A 462 6.05 12.43 -19.95
C ASP A 462 4.88 11.95 -19.07
N PRO A 463 4.81 12.33 -17.77
CA PRO A 463 3.74 11.89 -16.88
C PRO A 463 2.35 12.40 -17.28
N GLN A 464 2.28 13.48 -18.08
CA GLN A 464 1.03 14.07 -18.56
C GLN A 464 0.57 13.52 -19.92
N ASP A 465 1.38 12.65 -20.55
CA ASP A 465 0.97 12.00 -21.80
C ASP A 465 0.04 10.81 -21.48
N PRO A 466 -1.21 10.78 -21.98
CA PRO A 466 -2.10 9.64 -21.79
C PRO A 466 -1.47 8.30 -22.17
N ALA A 467 -0.56 8.27 -23.15
CA ALA A 467 0.16 7.07 -23.53
C ALA A 467 1.05 6.50 -22.41
N THR A 468 1.45 7.32 -21.43
CA THR A 468 2.21 6.84 -20.25
C THR A 468 1.34 5.98 -19.34
N ARG A 469 0.09 6.39 -19.11
CA ARG A 469 -0.92 5.57 -18.42
C ARG A 469 -1.24 4.31 -19.23
N ASP A 470 -1.46 4.45 -20.54
CA ASP A 470 -1.87 3.31 -21.38
C ASP A 470 -0.80 2.23 -21.44
N ARG A 471 0.48 2.60 -21.48
CA ARG A 471 1.60 1.65 -21.38
C ARG A 471 1.68 0.95 -20.04
N SER A 472 1.14 1.54 -18.97
CA SER A 472 1.11 0.96 -17.62
C SER A 472 -0.09 0.03 -17.38
N CYS A 473 -1.01 -0.11 -18.33
CA CYS A 473 -2.12 -1.05 -18.25
C CYS A 473 -1.64 -2.49 -18.44
N LEU A 474 -2.03 -3.39 -17.53
CA LEU A 474 -1.66 -4.80 -17.61
C LEU A 474 -2.18 -5.47 -18.89
N ASP A 475 -1.32 -6.26 -19.53
CA ASP A 475 -1.69 -7.14 -20.65
C ASP A 475 -2.14 -8.51 -20.14
N TRP A 476 -3.45 -8.69 -20.02
CA TRP A 476 -4.07 -9.93 -19.56
C TRP A 476 -3.98 -11.10 -20.57
N SER A 477 -3.32 -10.91 -21.71
CA SER A 477 -3.00 -12.02 -22.63
C SER A 477 -1.68 -12.72 -22.26
N GLU A 478 -0.85 -12.12 -21.41
CA GLU A 478 0.45 -12.66 -21.03
C GLU A 478 0.37 -13.95 -20.22
N PRO A 479 -0.51 -14.12 -19.22
CA PRO A 479 -0.58 -15.34 -18.42
C PRO A 479 -0.74 -16.64 -19.19
N GLU A 480 -1.26 -16.58 -20.42
CA GLU A 480 -1.44 -17.75 -21.30
C GLU A 480 -0.13 -18.16 -22.02
N LYS A 481 0.88 -17.30 -22.07
CA LYS A 481 2.16 -17.59 -22.73
C LYS A 481 3.03 -18.48 -21.82
N ALA A 482 3.76 -19.43 -22.42
CA ALA A 482 4.44 -20.50 -21.68
C ALA A 482 5.29 -20.06 -20.50
N LEU A 483 6.10 -18.98 -20.66
CA LEU A 483 6.95 -18.45 -19.59
C LEU A 483 6.11 -17.87 -18.43
N HIS A 484 5.13 -17.01 -18.77
CA HIS A 484 4.27 -16.36 -17.79
C HIS A 484 3.40 -17.39 -17.04
N ALA A 485 2.89 -18.40 -17.76
CA ALA A 485 2.15 -19.52 -17.15
C ALA A 485 3.00 -20.33 -16.16
N ARG A 486 4.30 -20.54 -16.45
CA ARG A 486 5.23 -21.22 -15.53
C ARG A 486 5.45 -20.40 -14.27
N VAL A 487 5.67 -19.09 -14.41
CA VAL A 487 5.86 -18.19 -13.25
C VAL A 487 4.59 -18.14 -12.41
N LEU A 488 3.42 -18.01 -13.04
CA LEU A 488 2.13 -18.01 -12.35
C LEU A 488 1.89 -19.30 -11.56
N ALA A 489 2.21 -20.46 -12.16
CA ALA A 489 2.13 -21.75 -11.46
C ALA A 489 3.06 -21.78 -10.24
N TRP A 490 4.28 -21.25 -10.37
CA TRP A 490 5.23 -21.15 -9.26
C TRP A 490 4.69 -20.32 -8.10
N TYR A 491 4.12 -19.14 -8.36
CA TYR A 491 3.47 -18.31 -7.32
C TYR A 491 2.32 -19.05 -6.64
N ARG A 492 1.46 -19.75 -7.39
CA ARG A 492 0.37 -20.58 -6.84
C ARG A 492 0.90 -21.66 -5.90
N ASP A 493 1.95 -22.38 -6.32
CA ASP A 493 2.58 -23.42 -5.52
C ASP A 493 3.16 -22.87 -4.21
N LEU A 494 3.88 -21.74 -4.26
CA LEU A 494 4.46 -21.13 -3.09
C LEU A 494 3.41 -20.59 -2.11
N ILE A 495 2.34 -19.96 -2.61
CA ILE A 495 1.23 -19.48 -1.77
C ILE A 495 0.52 -20.68 -1.12
N ALA A 496 0.28 -21.74 -1.88
CA ALA A 496 -0.32 -22.98 -1.35
C ALA A 496 0.58 -23.61 -0.28
N LEU A 497 1.89 -23.67 -0.50
CA LEU A 497 2.85 -24.14 0.50
C LEU A 497 2.81 -23.28 1.78
N ARG A 498 2.83 -21.96 1.66
CA ARG A 498 2.74 -21.06 2.84
C ARG A 498 1.51 -21.36 3.67
N ARG A 499 0.38 -21.65 3.03
CA ARG A 499 -0.90 -21.93 3.72
C ARG A 499 -0.96 -23.30 4.38
N HIS A 500 -0.26 -24.29 3.82
CA HIS A 500 -0.36 -25.69 4.27
C HIS A 500 0.83 -26.17 5.10
N GLN A 501 1.94 -25.42 5.11
CA GLN A 501 3.12 -25.73 5.94
C GLN A 501 3.13 -24.86 7.18
N PRO A 502 2.85 -25.41 8.38
CA PRO A 502 2.80 -24.63 9.63
C PRO A 502 4.08 -23.83 9.89
N ASP A 503 5.24 -24.38 9.59
CA ASP A 503 6.53 -23.72 9.78
C ASP A 503 6.67 -22.44 8.93
N LEU A 504 6.03 -22.37 7.76
CA LEU A 504 6.02 -21.17 6.92
C LEU A 504 5.01 -20.12 7.41
N ALA A 505 4.07 -20.51 8.22
CA ALA A 505 3.09 -19.63 8.87
C ALA A 505 3.51 -19.21 10.29
N ASP A 506 4.62 -19.75 10.82
CA ASP A 506 5.10 -19.43 12.16
C ASP A 506 5.52 -17.94 12.24
N PRO A 507 4.93 -17.13 13.16
CA PRO A 507 5.25 -15.72 13.31
C PRO A 507 6.52 -15.45 14.13
N ASP A 508 7.18 -16.46 14.70
CA ASP A 508 8.35 -16.28 15.57
C ASP A 508 9.60 -15.92 14.76
N LEU A 509 9.91 -14.62 14.73
CA LEU A 509 11.12 -14.13 14.07
C LEU A 509 12.41 -14.63 14.73
N ALA A 510 12.39 -14.95 16.02
CA ALA A 510 13.57 -15.45 16.73
C ALA A 510 13.94 -16.90 16.32
N ALA A 511 12.96 -17.67 15.83
CA ALA A 511 13.15 -19.03 15.32
C ALA A 511 13.77 -19.08 13.92
N VAL A 512 13.76 -17.97 13.18
CA VAL A 512 14.30 -17.89 11.81
C VAL A 512 15.82 -17.97 11.84
N LYS A 513 16.39 -18.85 10.98
CA LYS A 513 17.85 -18.98 10.79
C LYS A 513 18.18 -18.84 9.32
N VAL A 514 19.29 -18.18 9.03
CA VAL A 514 19.81 -17.98 7.68
C VAL A 514 21.28 -18.35 7.62
N ALA A 515 21.64 -19.13 6.59
CA ALA A 515 23.02 -19.35 6.18
C ALA A 515 23.19 -18.79 4.76
N TYR A 516 24.36 -18.26 4.44
CA TYR A 516 24.61 -17.66 3.12
C TYR A 516 26.09 -17.67 2.77
N ASP A 517 26.38 -17.47 1.49
CA ASP A 517 27.70 -17.20 0.96
C ASP A 517 27.62 -16.09 -0.10
N ASP A 518 28.21 -14.93 0.20
CA ASP A 518 28.21 -13.78 -0.70
C ASP A 518 28.97 -14.04 -2.01
N GLN A 519 30.04 -14.86 -1.96
CA GLN A 519 30.88 -15.14 -3.14
C GLN A 519 30.22 -16.15 -4.07
N ALA A 520 29.68 -17.22 -3.49
CA ALA A 520 28.92 -18.25 -4.22
C ALA A 520 27.49 -17.85 -4.51
N ARG A 521 27.03 -16.71 -3.99
CA ARG A 521 25.71 -16.10 -4.23
C ARG A 521 24.54 -17.02 -3.89
N TRP A 522 24.58 -17.69 -2.75
CA TRP A 522 23.45 -18.49 -2.27
C TRP A 522 23.01 -18.11 -0.85
N LEU A 523 21.76 -18.40 -0.55
CA LEU A 523 21.17 -18.26 0.78
C LEU A 523 20.29 -19.46 1.08
N ALA A 524 20.35 -19.95 2.32
CA ALA A 524 19.47 -20.98 2.87
C ALA A 524 18.73 -20.43 4.08
N LEU A 525 17.42 -20.34 3.98
CA LEU A 525 16.48 -19.93 5.03
C LEU A 525 15.93 -21.18 5.73
N ARG A 526 15.99 -21.21 7.05
CA ARG A 526 15.38 -22.23 7.90
C ARG A 526 14.20 -21.66 8.64
N ARG A 527 13.03 -22.32 8.47
CA ARG A 527 11.78 -22.11 9.19
C ARG A 527 11.33 -23.45 9.77
N GLY A 528 11.51 -23.67 11.08
CA GLY A 528 11.23 -24.98 11.67
C GLY A 528 11.96 -26.13 10.96
N ASP A 529 11.20 -27.07 10.41
CA ASP A 529 11.71 -28.19 9.60
C ASP A 529 11.83 -27.86 8.11
N VAL A 530 11.26 -26.73 7.67
CA VAL A 530 11.35 -26.29 6.27
C VAL A 530 12.68 -25.60 6.01
N ARG A 531 13.26 -25.86 4.84
CA ARG A 531 14.42 -25.20 4.26
C ARG A 531 14.05 -24.59 2.94
N VAL A 532 14.43 -23.35 2.73
CA VAL A 532 14.33 -22.66 1.43
C VAL A 532 15.74 -22.33 1.00
N ALA A 533 16.22 -22.94 -0.07
CA ALA A 533 17.53 -22.66 -0.63
C ALA A 533 17.38 -21.91 -1.94
N VAL A 534 18.07 -20.77 -2.07
CA VAL A 534 18.15 -19.98 -3.29
C VAL A 534 19.59 -19.86 -3.74
N ASN A 535 19.82 -20.08 -5.02
CA ASN A 535 21.09 -19.86 -5.68
C ASN A 535 20.93 -18.75 -6.73
N LEU A 536 21.45 -17.57 -6.44
CA LEU A 536 21.42 -16.40 -7.33
C LEU A 536 22.66 -16.33 -8.24
N GLY A 537 23.59 -17.30 -8.11
CA GLY A 537 24.73 -17.47 -9.00
C GLY A 537 24.33 -18.17 -10.29
N LYS A 538 25.15 -18.08 -11.33
CA LYS A 538 24.91 -18.72 -12.64
C LYS A 538 25.25 -20.22 -12.64
N GLU A 539 26.19 -20.62 -11.81
CA GLU A 539 26.64 -22.00 -11.69
C GLU A 539 25.91 -22.72 -10.54
N ALA A 540 25.86 -24.04 -10.59
CA ALA A 540 25.31 -24.84 -9.51
C ALA A 540 26.10 -24.63 -8.21
N ALA A 541 25.40 -24.49 -7.08
CA ALA A 541 25.99 -24.29 -5.77
C ALA A 541 25.70 -25.47 -4.83
N ALA A 542 26.70 -25.90 -4.07
CA ALA A 542 26.57 -26.89 -3.01
C ALA A 542 26.15 -26.18 -1.71
N ILE A 543 24.89 -26.30 -1.33
CA ILE A 543 24.31 -25.57 -0.20
C ILE A 543 24.13 -26.51 1.00
N PRO A 544 24.74 -26.24 2.16
CA PRO A 544 24.61 -27.08 3.36
C PRO A 544 23.26 -26.80 4.05
N LEU A 545 22.32 -27.74 3.93
CA LEU A 545 20.98 -27.62 4.51
C LEU A 545 20.84 -28.33 5.86
N GLY A 546 21.76 -29.23 6.18
CA GLY A 546 21.71 -30.04 7.40
C GLY A 546 20.58 -31.07 7.41
N LEU A 547 20.02 -31.40 6.25
CA LEU A 547 18.97 -32.42 6.05
C LEU A 547 19.57 -33.62 5.33
N ARG A 548 19.63 -34.77 6.01
CA ARG A 548 20.12 -36.03 5.39
C ARG A 548 19.01 -36.76 4.61
N HIS A 549 17.78 -36.62 5.07
CA HIS A 549 16.58 -37.14 4.43
C HIS A 549 15.63 -35.98 4.24
N ALA A 550 15.37 -35.61 3.01
CA ALA A 550 14.52 -34.48 2.69
C ALA A 550 13.49 -34.85 1.63
N ARG A 551 12.31 -34.28 1.79
CA ARG A 551 11.26 -34.29 0.77
C ARG A 551 11.22 -32.92 0.12
N VAL A 552 11.35 -32.86 -1.19
CA VAL A 552 11.16 -31.63 -1.97
C VAL A 552 9.66 -31.29 -1.95
N LEU A 553 9.34 -30.08 -1.54
CA LEU A 553 7.98 -29.52 -1.53
C LEU A 553 7.71 -28.74 -2.83
N ALA A 554 8.69 -27.95 -3.28
CA ALA A 554 8.69 -27.26 -4.55
C ALA A 554 10.12 -27.00 -5.02
N ALA A 555 10.35 -26.99 -6.33
CA ALA A 555 11.63 -26.63 -6.93
C ALA A 555 11.39 -25.94 -8.27
N TRP A 556 12.13 -24.87 -8.54
CA TRP A 556 12.06 -24.17 -9.83
C TRP A 556 12.69 -25.00 -10.94
N GLU A 557 13.88 -25.55 -10.69
CA GLU A 557 14.51 -26.56 -11.52
C GLU A 557 14.63 -27.88 -10.75
N PRO A 558 14.63 -29.05 -11.42
CA PRO A 558 14.78 -30.34 -10.76
C PRO A 558 16.06 -30.40 -9.91
N VAL A 559 15.97 -30.96 -8.71
CA VAL A 559 17.09 -31.21 -7.82
C VAL A 559 17.11 -32.68 -7.38
N GLU A 560 18.31 -33.22 -7.15
CA GLU A 560 18.48 -34.52 -6.51
C GLU A 560 18.33 -34.40 -4.98
N ALA A 561 18.26 -35.52 -4.28
CA ALA A 561 18.25 -35.49 -2.82
C ALA A 561 19.58 -34.98 -2.26
N PRO A 562 19.58 -34.36 -1.05
CA PRO A 562 20.83 -34.00 -0.36
C PRO A 562 21.74 -35.20 -0.17
N ASP A 563 23.05 -34.95 -0.17
CA ASP A 563 24.05 -35.98 0.08
C ASP A 563 24.06 -36.46 1.56
N ALA A 564 24.92 -37.45 1.87
CA ALA A 564 25.07 -38.00 3.22
C ALA A 564 25.49 -36.96 4.29
N ASN A 565 26.03 -35.83 3.88
CA ASN A 565 26.43 -34.71 4.74
C ASN A 565 25.29 -33.64 4.86
N GLY A 566 24.18 -33.84 4.17
CA GLY A 566 23.06 -32.90 4.14
C GLY A 566 23.31 -31.67 3.26
N VAL A 567 24.14 -31.81 2.23
CA VAL A 567 24.46 -30.80 1.23
C VAL A 567 23.63 -31.04 -0.02
N LEU A 568 22.99 -30.02 -0.52
CA LEU A 568 22.18 -30.04 -1.73
C LEU A 568 22.88 -29.28 -2.86
N SER A 569 22.96 -29.88 -4.04
CA SER A 569 23.33 -29.15 -5.26
C SER A 569 22.11 -28.45 -5.84
N VAL A 570 22.12 -27.10 -5.81
CA VAL A 570 21.07 -26.26 -6.38
C VAL A 570 21.57 -25.66 -7.68
N PRO A 571 20.85 -25.86 -8.81
CA PRO A 571 21.21 -25.27 -10.11
C PRO A 571 21.37 -23.74 -10.04
N GLY A 572 22.12 -23.18 -10.99
CA GLY A 572 22.27 -21.72 -11.09
C GLY A 572 20.92 -21.03 -11.33
N GLU A 573 20.74 -19.85 -10.76
CA GLU A 573 19.54 -19.03 -10.84
C GLU A 573 18.26 -19.87 -10.54
N SER A 574 18.28 -20.60 -9.44
CA SER A 574 17.22 -21.53 -9.07
C SER A 574 16.99 -21.58 -7.56
N CYS A 575 15.85 -22.12 -7.18
CA CYS A 575 15.48 -22.26 -5.78
C CYS A 575 14.68 -23.53 -5.53
N VAL A 576 14.69 -23.96 -4.26
CA VAL A 576 14.00 -25.16 -3.80
C VAL A 576 13.50 -24.99 -2.38
N VAL A 577 12.33 -25.54 -2.12
CA VAL A 577 11.72 -25.64 -0.78
C VAL A 577 11.66 -27.12 -0.41
N LEU A 578 12.21 -27.47 0.75
CA LEU A 578 12.28 -28.85 1.24
C LEU A 578 11.84 -28.90 2.72
N THR A 579 11.45 -30.10 3.14
CA THR A 579 11.23 -30.39 4.57
C THR A 579 11.95 -31.68 4.96
N GLN A 580 12.16 -31.89 6.27
CA GLN A 580 12.62 -33.17 6.79
C GLN A 580 11.63 -34.26 6.33
N ALA A 581 12.16 -35.40 5.82
CA ALA A 581 11.34 -36.54 5.37
C ALA A 581 10.81 -37.35 6.54
#